data_3ed693b0cb2ca0659bf785ca1be39b3f
#
_entry.id   3ed693b0cb2ca0659bf785ca1be39b3f
#
_cell.length_a   1.000
_cell.length_b   1.000
_cell.length_c   1.000
_cell.angle_alpha   90.00
_cell.angle_beta   90.00
_cell.angle_gamma   90.00
#
_symmetry.space_group_name_H-M   'P 1'
#
loop_
_entity.id
_entity.type
_entity.pdbx_description
1 polymer ?
#
loop_
_entity_poly.entity_id
_entity_poly.type
_entity_poly.pdbx_seq_one_letter_code
_entity_poly.pdbx_strand_id
1 'polypeptide(L)'
;PETLGAVCLLDGDTAHILFAEAFGDAWNDILRRLFDGTLSLVLHDAKATVRALLQRGMDPKGIVFDTAIAAYLLDPTQSGYDLPRLALAYCNAELPELDLDDPAAVSLLGGQEDTEKAVAQHVGALRAIYAEAADRIEQLGMRKLYYEIELPLLRVLAEMEAAGCAVEPDELRAFGDKLDVRIRDLTEQIYHDADGEFNINSPKQLGEVLFEKLGLHAPKKTKTGYSTNVEVLERIAEDHPIVPRILEYRKLTKLKSTYVEGLLKVISPVDGRIHTHFQQTVTATGRLSST
;
A
#
# COMPACT_ATOMS: atom_id res chain seq x y z
N PRO A 1 -0.38 -16.30 -0.69
CA PRO A 1 -1.82 -16.24 -0.46
C PRO A 1 -2.06 -15.86 1.00
N GLU A 2 -2.93 -14.87 1.22
CA GLU A 2 -3.33 -14.50 2.58
C GLU A 2 -4.04 -15.67 3.24
N THR A 3 -3.59 -16.04 4.43
CA THR A 3 -4.18 -17.14 5.18
C THR A 3 -5.21 -16.57 6.15
N LEU A 4 -6.47 -17.00 6.04
CA LEU A 4 -7.46 -16.78 7.08
C LEU A 4 -7.33 -17.90 8.11
N GLY A 5 -6.39 -17.73 9.04
CA GLY A 5 -6.06 -18.74 10.06
C GLY A 5 -6.98 -18.74 11.27
N ALA A 6 -7.63 -17.62 11.52
CA ALA A 6 -8.59 -17.49 12.62
C ALA A 6 -9.68 -16.46 12.31
N VAL A 7 -10.82 -16.59 12.96
CA VAL A 7 -11.90 -15.60 12.99
C VAL A 7 -12.34 -15.40 14.43
N CYS A 8 -12.43 -14.13 14.86
CA CYS A 8 -13.04 -13.80 16.13
C CYS A 8 -14.40 -13.12 15.89
N LEU A 9 -15.43 -13.63 16.54
CA LEU A 9 -16.80 -13.14 16.50
C LEU A 9 -17.21 -12.64 17.87
N LEU A 10 -17.86 -11.49 17.92
CA LEU A 10 -18.49 -10.99 19.13
C LEU A 10 -20.01 -11.16 19.00
N ASP A 11 -20.59 -11.97 19.87
CA ASP A 11 -22.04 -12.12 20.03
C ASP A 11 -22.46 -11.60 21.40
N GLY A 12 -23.18 -10.51 21.44
CA GLY A 12 -23.45 -9.81 22.70
C GLY A 12 -22.13 -9.40 23.38
N ASP A 13 -21.88 -9.95 24.57
CA ASP A 13 -20.66 -9.72 25.36
C ASP A 13 -19.69 -10.93 25.34
N THR A 14 -19.95 -11.91 24.49
CA THR A 14 -19.13 -13.11 24.38
C THR A 14 -18.31 -13.09 23.11
N ALA A 15 -16.99 -13.22 23.24
CA ALA A 15 -16.09 -13.38 22.12
C ALA A 15 -15.88 -14.87 21.82
N HIS A 16 -16.06 -15.26 20.56
CA HIS A 16 -15.84 -16.61 20.05
C HIS A 16 -14.66 -16.60 19.11
N ILE A 17 -13.62 -17.35 19.43
CA ILE A 17 -12.44 -17.45 18.57
C ILE A 17 -12.47 -18.81 17.86
N LEU A 18 -12.46 -18.79 16.54
CA LEU A 18 -12.45 -19.96 15.69
C LEU A 18 -11.09 -20.05 15.01
N PHE A 19 -10.33 -21.09 15.28
CA PHE A 19 -9.04 -21.36 14.64
C PHE A 19 -9.21 -22.37 13.50
N ALA A 20 -8.64 -22.06 12.34
CA ALA A 20 -8.70 -22.93 11.15
C ALA A 20 -8.20 -24.35 11.44
N GLU A 21 -7.14 -24.47 12.24
CA GLU A 21 -6.54 -25.75 12.63
C GLU A 21 -7.53 -26.67 13.39
N ALA A 22 -8.43 -26.08 14.17
CA ALA A 22 -9.42 -26.85 14.94
C ALA A 22 -10.52 -27.45 14.03
N PHE A 23 -10.75 -26.90 12.86
CA PHE A 23 -11.83 -27.31 11.95
C PHE A 23 -11.34 -28.04 10.70
N GLY A 24 -10.04 -27.98 10.39
CA GLY A 24 -9.46 -28.68 9.24
C GLY A 24 -10.23 -28.40 7.94
N ASP A 25 -10.66 -29.44 7.25
CA ASP A 25 -11.39 -29.35 5.98
C ASP A 25 -12.71 -28.59 6.07
N ALA A 26 -13.36 -28.58 7.25
CA ALA A 26 -14.61 -27.85 7.47
C ALA A 26 -14.43 -26.32 7.54
N TRP A 27 -13.21 -25.83 7.63
CA TRP A 27 -12.94 -24.39 7.75
C TRP A 27 -13.54 -23.56 6.63
N ASN A 28 -13.43 -24.02 5.39
CA ASN A 28 -14.00 -23.32 4.24
C ASN A 28 -15.54 -23.29 4.28
N ASP A 29 -16.20 -24.29 4.83
CA ASP A 29 -17.66 -24.29 4.98
C ASP A 29 -18.12 -23.34 6.09
N ILE A 30 -17.33 -23.20 7.15
CA ILE A 30 -17.56 -22.20 8.20
C ILE A 30 -17.44 -20.79 7.59
N LEU A 31 -16.37 -20.49 6.84
CA LEU A 31 -16.20 -19.20 6.17
C LEU A 31 -17.37 -18.91 5.20
N ARG A 32 -17.79 -19.89 4.39
CA ARG A 32 -18.95 -19.70 3.52
C ARG A 32 -20.21 -19.32 4.29
N ARG A 33 -20.49 -19.95 5.43
CA ARG A 33 -21.66 -19.63 6.26
C ARG A 33 -21.55 -18.25 6.91
N LEU A 34 -20.35 -17.86 7.37
CA LEU A 34 -20.14 -16.54 7.96
C LEU A 34 -20.36 -15.41 6.95
N PHE A 35 -20.02 -15.67 5.70
CA PHE A 35 -20.03 -14.64 4.65
C PHE A 35 -21.10 -14.91 3.56
N ASP A 36 -22.17 -15.66 3.84
CA ASP A 36 -23.26 -15.92 2.90
C ASP A 36 -24.29 -14.77 2.79
N GLY A 37 -24.20 -13.79 3.68
CA GLY A 37 -25.11 -12.64 3.75
C GLY A 37 -26.27 -12.81 4.74
N THR A 38 -26.32 -13.91 5.48
CA THR A 38 -27.33 -14.11 6.55
C THR A 38 -26.98 -13.28 7.79
N LEU A 39 -25.71 -13.00 8.00
CA LEU A 39 -25.23 -12.16 9.10
C LEU A 39 -24.88 -10.74 8.62
N SER A 40 -25.13 -9.75 9.48
CA SER A 40 -24.65 -8.39 9.31
C SER A 40 -23.30 -8.25 10.00
N LEU A 41 -22.24 -8.14 9.23
CA LEU A 41 -20.87 -8.16 9.73
C LEU A 41 -20.28 -6.75 9.78
N VAL A 42 -19.72 -6.39 10.91
CA VAL A 42 -18.89 -5.19 11.11
C VAL A 42 -17.44 -5.64 11.17
N LEU A 43 -16.61 -5.11 10.31
CA LEU A 43 -15.20 -5.47 10.22
C LEU A 43 -14.31 -4.22 10.37
N HIS A 44 -13.02 -4.47 10.49
CA HIS A 44 -11.98 -3.47 10.42
C HIS A 44 -11.02 -3.84 9.28
N ASP A 45 -10.78 -2.91 8.34
CA ASP A 45 -9.95 -3.13 7.15
C ASP A 45 -10.35 -4.43 6.39
N ALA A 46 -11.62 -4.52 6.06
CA ALA A 46 -12.23 -5.73 5.52
C ALA A 46 -11.72 -6.12 4.12
N LYS A 47 -11.04 -5.21 3.40
CA LYS A 47 -10.62 -5.46 2.01
C LYS A 47 -9.70 -6.67 1.88
N ALA A 48 -8.74 -6.85 2.79
CA ALA A 48 -7.85 -8.00 2.82
C ALA A 48 -8.64 -9.30 3.01
N THR A 49 -9.60 -9.31 3.96
CA THR A 49 -10.49 -10.46 4.19
C THR A 49 -11.33 -10.79 2.96
N VAL A 50 -11.94 -9.78 2.31
CA VAL A 50 -12.71 -9.98 1.07
C VAL A 50 -11.84 -10.58 -0.03
N ARG A 51 -10.64 -10.04 -0.24
CA ARG A 51 -9.70 -10.56 -1.23
C ARG A 51 -9.31 -12.01 -0.96
N ALA A 52 -8.99 -12.35 0.30
CA ALA A 52 -8.63 -13.71 0.69
C ALA A 52 -9.78 -14.71 0.46
N LEU A 53 -11.03 -14.29 0.66
CA LEU A 53 -12.21 -15.11 0.37
C LEU A 53 -12.44 -15.28 -1.14
N LEU A 54 -12.29 -14.20 -1.93
CA LEU A 54 -12.38 -14.26 -3.39
C LEU A 54 -11.33 -15.20 -3.99
N GLN A 55 -10.10 -15.17 -3.51
CA GLN A 55 -9.02 -16.08 -3.94
C GLN A 55 -9.33 -17.56 -3.61
N ARG A 56 -10.20 -17.83 -2.63
CA ARG A 56 -10.72 -19.17 -2.32
C ARG A 56 -11.98 -19.53 -3.13
N GLY A 57 -12.40 -18.69 -4.09
CA GLY A 57 -13.60 -18.91 -4.88
C GLY A 57 -14.90 -18.70 -4.08
N MET A 58 -14.85 -17.91 -3.01
CA MET A 58 -16.00 -17.52 -2.21
C MET A 58 -16.49 -16.15 -2.63
N ASP A 59 -17.79 -15.89 -2.53
CA ASP A 59 -18.45 -14.60 -2.79
C ASP A 59 -18.93 -14.00 -1.45
N PRO A 60 -18.04 -13.23 -0.73
CA PRO A 60 -18.39 -12.73 0.59
C PRO A 60 -19.50 -11.68 0.53
N LYS A 61 -20.48 -11.84 1.40
CA LYS A 61 -21.64 -10.96 1.57
C LYS A 61 -21.82 -10.63 3.06
N GLY A 62 -22.72 -9.70 3.33
CA GLY A 62 -23.12 -9.36 4.70
C GLY A 62 -22.21 -8.38 5.40
N ILE A 63 -21.16 -7.86 4.77
CA ILE A 63 -20.31 -6.79 5.33
C ILE A 63 -21.11 -5.49 5.24
N VAL A 64 -21.57 -4.99 6.37
CA VAL A 64 -22.41 -3.79 6.47
C VAL A 64 -21.64 -2.57 6.96
N PHE A 65 -20.45 -2.76 7.53
CA PHE A 65 -19.63 -1.68 8.02
C PHE A 65 -18.15 -2.04 8.08
N ASP A 66 -17.30 -1.07 7.74
CA ASP A 66 -15.84 -1.11 7.89
C ASP A 66 -15.39 0.11 8.72
N THR A 67 -14.78 -0.15 9.88
CA THR A 67 -14.43 0.91 10.81
C THR A 67 -13.22 1.74 10.37
N ALA A 68 -12.31 1.18 9.56
CA ALA A 68 -11.17 1.94 9.02
C ALA A 68 -11.63 2.98 7.98
N ILE A 69 -12.52 2.57 7.06
CA ILE A 69 -13.12 3.49 6.07
C ILE A 69 -13.95 4.57 6.76
N ALA A 70 -14.75 4.19 7.79
CA ALA A 70 -15.55 5.13 8.54
C ALA A 70 -14.67 6.19 9.23
N ALA A 71 -13.61 5.75 9.91
CA ALA A 71 -12.68 6.65 10.60
C ALA A 71 -11.95 7.58 9.63
N TYR A 72 -11.54 7.06 8.46
CA TYR A 72 -10.95 7.86 7.39
C TYR A 72 -11.88 8.97 6.91
N LEU A 73 -13.15 8.69 6.66
CA LEU A 73 -14.11 9.72 6.24
C LEU A 73 -14.35 10.77 7.31
N LEU A 74 -14.35 10.36 8.59
CA LEU A 74 -14.55 11.26 9.72
C LEU A 74 -13.36 12.19 9.98
N ASP A 75 -12.13 11.73 9.70
CA ASP A 75 -10.91 12.53 9.78
C ASP A 75 -9.83 12.01 8.78
N PRO A 76 -9.81 12.52 7.55
CA PRO A 76 -8.89 12.06 6.51
C PRO A 76 -7.45 12.56 6.68
N THR A 77 -7.16 13.31 7.76
CA THR A 77 -5.83 13.89 8.02
C THR A 77 -4.95 13.01 8.90
N GLN A 78 -5.47 11.94 9.45
CA GLN A 78 -4.72 11.03 10.30
C GLN A 78 -3.67 10.26 9.50
N SER A 79 -2.58 9.89 10.18
CA SER A 79 -1.47 9.12 9.58
C SER A 79 -1.73 7.63 9.44
N GLY A 80 -2.86 7.13 9.97
CA GLY A 80 -3.26 5.73 9.91
C GLY A 80 -4.57 5.47 10.67
N TYR A 81 -5.19 4.35 10.34
CA TYR A 81 -6.51 3.95 10.85
C TYR A 81 -6.47 2.52 11.39
N ASP A 82 -5.33 2.08 11.92
CA ASP A 82 -5.18 0.78 12.59
C ASP A 82 -6.06 0.72 13.85
N LEU A 83 -6.49 -0.49 14.19
CA LEU A 83 -7.46 -0.71 15.27
C LEU A 83 -6.96 -0.21 16.64
N PRO A 84 -5.69 -0.41 17.07
CA PRO A 84 -5.19 0.15 18.31
C PRO A 84 -5.28 1.67 18.39
N ARG A 85 -4.95 2.37 17.32
CA ARG A 85 -5.06 3.83 17.24
C ARG A 85 -6.50 4.30 17.35
N LEU A 86 -7.42 3.63 16.65
CA LEU A 86 -8.84 3.95 16.73
C LEU A 86 -9.41 3.63 18.13
N ALA A 87 -8.99 2.55 18.76
CA ALA A 87 -9.40 2.23 20.13
C ALA A 87 -8.98 3.32 21.12
N LEU A 88 -7.76 3.83 20.99
CA LEU A 88 -7.32 4.97 21.81
C LEU A 88 -8.13 6.23 21.53
N ALA A 89 -8.39 6.55 20.26
CA ALA A 89 -9.08 7.78 19.86
C ALA A 89 -10.58 7.77 20.21
N TYR A 90 -11.27 6.65 20.05
CA TYR A 90 -12.71 6.53 20.20
C TYR A 90 -13.15 6.02 21.58
N CYS A 91 -12.33 5.16 22.21
CA CYS A 91 -12.70 4.47 23.45
C CYS A 91 -11.75 4.79 24.60
N ASN A 92 -10.69 5.58 24.38
CA ASN A 92 -9.59 5.80 25.33
C ASN A 92 -9.04 4.48 25.89
N ALA A 93 -8.96 3.45 25.04
CA ALA A 93 -8.48 2.11 25.39
C ALA A 93 -7.16 1.84 24.69
N GLU A 94 -6.16 1.39 25.46
CA GLU A 94 -4.92 0.86 24.92
C GLU A 94 -5.12 -0.64 24.66
N LEU A 95 -4.93 -1.07 23.43
CA LEU A 95 -4.99 -2.48 23.06
C LEU A 95 -3.58 -3.09 23.14
N PRO A 96 -3.47 -4.34 23.62
CA PRO A 96 -2.21 -5.07 23.61
C PRO A 96 -1.77 -5.30 22.15
N GLU A 97 -0.47 -5.38 21.93
CA GLU A 97 0.08 -5.81 20.64
C GLU A 97 -0.42 -7.23 20.34
N LEU A 98 -0.94 -7.45 19.13
CA LEU A 98 -1.49 -8.71 18.69
C LEU A 98 -0.92 -9.05 17.32
N ASP A 99 0.05 -9.95 17.31
CA ASP A 99 0.58 -10.56 16.10
C ASP A 99 0.23 -12.05 16.12
N LEU A 100 -0.80 -12.42 15.37
CA LEU A 100 -1.27 -13.80 15.26
C LEU A 100 -0.48 -14.62 14.23
N ASP A 101 0.35 -13.97 13.42
CA ASP A 101 1.17 -14.63 12.38
C ASP A 101 2.54 -15.06 12.93
N ASP A 102 2.98 -14.50 14.07
CA ASP A 102 4.21 -14.91 14.75
C ASP A 102 3.95 -15.84 15.93
N PRO A 103 4.28 -17.15 15.81
CA PRO A 103 4.15 -18.10 16.92
C PRO A 103 4.97 -17.71 18.17
N ALA A 104 6.07 -16.94 17.98
CA ALA A 104 6.88 -16.45 19.08
C ALA A 104 6.17 -15.29 19.81
N ALA A 105 5.48 -14.40 19.07
CA ALA A 105 4.67 -13.35 19.67
C ALA A 105 3.52 -13.90 20.49
N VAL A 106 2.83 -14.93 20.01
CA VAL A 106 1.78 -15.66 20.77
C VAL A 106 2.35 -16.26 22.05
N SER A 107 3.58 -16.78 22.01
CA SER A 107 4.27 -17.32 23.19
C SER A 107 4.70 -16.23 24.17
N LEU A 108 5.07 -15.04 23.69
CA LEU A 108 5.48 -13.89 24.52
C LEU A 108 4.29 -13.24 25.25
N LEU A 109 3.07 -13.41 24.76
CA LEU A 109 1.84 -12.93 25.40
C LEU A 109 1.44 -13.76 26.65
N GLY A 110 2.23 -14.73 27.09
CA GLY A 110 1.98 -15.49 28.33
C GLY A 110 1.17 -16.78 28.14
N GLY A 111 0.80 -17.13 26.92
CA GLY A 111 0.08 -18.34 26.57
C GLY A 111 -1.28 -18.11 25.93
N GLN A 112 -2.02 -19.18 25.72
CA GLN A 112 -3.30 -19.16 24.99
C GLN A 112 -4.34 -18.24 25.64
N GLU A 113 -4.43 -18.22 26.97
CA GLU A 113 -5.43 -17.43 27.72
C GLU A 113 -5.21 -15.91 27.53
N ASP A 114 -3.96 -15.45 27.54
CA ASP A 114 -3.65 -14.03 27.35
C ASP A 114 -3.89 -13.59 25.90
N THR A 115 -3.62 -14.49 24.94
CA THR A 115 -3.95 -14.25 23.53
C THR A 115 -5.46 -14.15 23.32
N GLU A 116 -6.24 -15.07 23.88
CA GLU A 116 -7.71 -15.03 23.80
C GLU A 116 -8.26 -13.75 24.42
N LYS A 117 -7.73 -13.32 25.55
CA LYS A 117 -8.09 -12.06 26.20
C LYS A 117 -7.73 -10.84 25.36
N ALA A 118 -6.54 -10.81 24.75
CA ALA A 118 -6.12 -9.74 23.85
C ALA A 118 -7.04 -9.64 22.63
N VAL A 119 -7.37 -10.77 21.98
CA VAL A 119 -8.31 -10.82 20.85
C VAL A 119 -9.70 -10.33 21.28
N ALA A 120 -10.20 -10.75 22.44
CA ALA A 120 -11.49 -10.30 22.96
C ALA A 120 -11.52 -8.77 23.19
N GLN A 121 -10.41 -8.18 23.65
CA GLN A 121 -10.28 -6.73 23.81
C GLN A 121 -10.34 -6.00 22.45
N HIS A 122 -9.66 -6.54 21.42
CA HIS A 122 -9.70 -5.97 20.07
C HIS A 122 -11.12 -5.98 19.49
N VAL A 123 -11.85 -7.10 19.62
CA VAL A 123 -13.22 -7.21 19.12
C VAL A 123 -14.19 -6.34 19.91
N GLY A 124 -13.99 -6.23 21.23
CA GLY A 124 -14.75 -5.32 22.07
C GLY A 124 -14.56 -3.84 21.68
N ALA A 125 -13.32 -3.43 21.40
CA ALA A 125 -13.01 -2.09 20.91
C ALA A 125 -13.65 -1.85 19.53
N LEU A 126 -13.60 -2.83 18.62
CA LEU A 126 -14.25 -2.74 17.30
C LEU A 126 -15.74 -2.39 17.42
N ARG A 127 -16.47 -3.05 18.34
CA ARG A 127 -17.89 -2.74 18.60
C ARG A 127 -18.10 -1.30 19.05
N ALA A 128 -17.26 -0.81 19.96
CA ALA A 128 -17.39 0.55 20.49
C ALA A 128 -17.05 1.60 19.42
N ILE A 129 -16.00 1.36 18.61
CA ILE A 129 -15.64 2.21 17.47
C ILE A 129 -16.79 2.25 16.45
N TYR A 130 -17.38 1.09 16.14
CA TYR A 130 -18.53 1.00 15.24
C TYR A 130 -19.69 1.87 15.70
N ALA A 131 -20.10 1.76 16.96
CA ALA A 131 -21.23 2.52 17.51
C ALA A 131 -21.00 4.03 17.36
N GLU A 132 -19.85 4.53 17.77
CA GLU A 132 -19.49 5.95 17.70
C GLU A 132 -19.32 6.43 16.26
N ALA A 133 -18.62 5.67 15.42
CA ALA A 133 -18.36 6.06 14.03
C ALA A 133 -19.65 6.08 13.20
N ALA A 134 -20.53 5.08 13.38
CA ALA A 134 -21.81 5.02 12.67
C ALA A 134 -22.71 6.22 13.03
N ASP A 135 -22.80 6.57 14.31
CA ASP A 135 -23.57 7.73 14.79
C ASP A 135 -23.00 9.04 14.20
N ARG A 136 -21.69 9.23 14.20
CA ARG A 136 -21.04 10.42 13.62
C ARG A 136 -21.22 10.55 12.11
N ILE A 137 -21.20 9.43 11.38
CA ILE A 137 -21.49 9.42 9.92
C ILE A 137 -22.90 9.93 9.66
N GLU A 138 -23.89 9.51 10.46
CA GLU A 138 -25.28 10.00 10.35
C GLU A 138 -25.39 11.50 10.71
N GLN A 139 -24.80 11.91 11.83
CA GLN A 139 -24.83 13.31 12.29
C GLN A 139 -24.19 14.29 11.30
N LEU A 140 -23.12 13.87 10.61
CA LEU A 140 -22.42 14.68 9.62
C LEU A 140 -23.05 14.59 8.21
N GLY A 141 -24.12 13.83 8.05
CA GLY A 141 -24.81 13.65 6.75
C GLY A 141 -23.97 12.87 5.73
N MET A 142 -23.00 12.08 6.16
CA MET A 142 -22.11 11.32 5.28
C MET A 142 -22.65 9.93 4.91
N ARG A 143 -23.88 9.60 5.32
CA ARG A 143 -24.50 8.29 5.08
C ARG A 143 -24.38 7.83 3.62
N LYS A 144 -24.74 8.70 2.68
CA LYS A 144 -24.71 8.38 1.25
C LYS A 144 -23.27 8.11 0.76
N LEU A 145 -22.33 8.96 1.17
CA LEU A 145 -20.92 8.81 0.82
C LEU A 145 -20.39 7.45 1.33
N TYR A 146 -20.68 7.13 2.59
CA TYR A 146 -20.20 5.92 3.22
C TYR A 146 -20.84 4.66 2.62
N TYR A 147 -22.18 4.54 2.65
CA TYR A 147 -22.87 3.28 2.31
C TYR A 147 -23.07 3.06 0.82
N GLU A 148 -23.13 4.13 -0.01
CA GLU A 148 -23.40 4.00 -1.44
C GLU A 148 -22.12 4.13 -2.29
N ILE A 149 -21.03 4.64 -1.74
CA ILE A 149 -19.78 4.87 -2.48
C ILE A 149 -18.61 4.12 -1.84
N GLU A 150 -18.18 4.50 -0.64
CA GLU A 150 -16.92 4.03 -0.07
C GLU A 150 -16.95 2.56 0.37
N LEU A 151 -18.02 2.12 1.03
CA LEU A 151 -18.16 0.73 1.47
C LEU A 151 -18.30 -0.24 0.27
N PRO A 152 -19.13 0.03 -0.76
CA PRO A 152 -19.15 -0.80 -1.96
C PRO A 152 -17.84 -0.79 -2.75
N LEU A 153 -17.11 0.33 -2.76
CA LEU A 153 -15.81 0.45 -3.43
C LEU A 153 -14.77 -0.53 -2.86
N LEU A 154 -14.80 -0.80 -1.56
CA LEU A 154 -13.94 -1.80 -0.92
C LEU A 154 -13.98 -3.15 -1.66
N ARG A 155 -15.19 -3.62 -1.97
CA ARG A 155 -15.37 -4.89 -2.70
C ARG A 155 -14.80 -4.81 -4.11
N VAL A 156 -15.08 -3.74 -4.84
CA VAL A 156 -14.56 -3.54 -6.20
C VAL A 156 -13.04 -3.55 -6.20
N LEU A 157 -12.41 -2.87 -5.25
CA LEU A 157 -10.95 -2.85 -5.11
C LEU A 157 -10.38 -4.24 -4.77
N ALA A 158 -11.04 -4.98 -3.88
CA ALA A 158 -10.63 -6.36 -3.56
C ALA A 158 -10.72 -7.28 -4.78
N GLU A 159 -11.77 -7.15 -5.61
CA GLU A 159 -11.92 -7.89 -6.87
C GLU A 159 -10.84 -7.52 -7.88
N MET A 160 -10.52 -6.23 -8.03
CA MET A 160 -9.43 -5.77 -8.90
C MET A 160 -8.07 -6.30 -8.43
N GLU A 161 -7.80 -6.27 -7.13
CA GLU A 161 -6.58 -6.83 -6.54
C GLU A 161 -6.49 -8.35 -6.74
N ALA A 162 -7.59 -9.08 -6.56
CA ALA A 162 -7.65 -10.51 -6.78
C ALA A 162 -7.48 -10.88 -8.26
N ALA A 163 -8.08 -10.10 -9.17
CA ALA A 163 -7.97 -10.32 -10.61
C ALA A 163 -6.56 -10.02 -11.14
N GLY A 164 -5.89 -9.01 -10.60
CA GLY A 164 -4.59 -8.54 -11.08
C GLY A 164 -4.61 -8.01 -12.52
N CYS A 165 -3.48 -7.46 -12.96
CA CYS A 165 -3.29 -6.95 -14.32
C CYS A 165 -2.43 -7.93 -15.15
N ALA A 166 -2.88 -8.27 -16.35
CA ALA A 166 -2.09 -9.03 -17.31
C ALA A 166 -0.91 -8.19 -17.81
N VAL A 167 0.24 -8.81 -17.95
CA VAL A 167 1.47 -8.18 -18.42
C VAL A 167 2.13 -9.10 -19.44
N GLU A 168 2.74 -8.51 -20.46
CA GLU A 168 3.57 -9.22 -21.44
C GLU A 168 5.07 -9.07 -21.06
N PRO A 169 5.65 -10.03 -20.32
CA PRO A 169 7.01 -9.89 -19.79
C PRO A 169 8.07 -9.72 -20.88
N ASP A 170 7.89 -10.37 -22.01
CA ASP A 170 8.86 -10.32 -23.12
C ASP A 170 8.85 -8.95 -23.82
N GLU A 171 7.69 -8.32 -23.93
CA GLU A 171 7.59 -6.95 -24.44
C GLU A 171 8.23 -5.94 -23.48
N LEU A 172 8.04 -6.12 -22.16
CA LEU A 172 8.73 -5.30 -21.16
C LEU A 172 10.24 -5.47 -21.23
N ARG A 173 10.76 -6.71 -21.39
CA ARG A 173 12.20 -6.97 -21.57
C ARG A 173 12.73 -6.31 -22.84
N ALA A 174 12.05 -6.52 -23.97
CA ALA A 174 12.43 -5.90 -25.24
C ALA A 174 12.41 -4.37 -25.19
N PHE A 175 11.49 -3.79 -24.44
CA PHE A 175 11.47 -2.36 -24.16
C PHE A 175 12.67 -1.94 -23.30
N GLY A 176 12.99 -2.69 -22.25
CA GLY A 176 14.18 -2.50 -21.43
C GLY A 176 15.48 -2.49 -22.24
N ASP A 177 15.63 -3.44 -23.16
CA ASP A 177 16.79 -3.54 -24.04
C ASP A 177 16.96 -2.29 -24.95
N LYS A 178 15.83 -1.76 -25.46
CA LYS A 178 15.85 -0.49 -26.23
C LYS A 178 16.29 0.70 -25.37
N LEU A 179 15.82 0.75 -24.12
CA LEU A 179 16.24 1.79 -23.17
C LEU A 179 17.74 1.67 -22.87
N ASP A 180 18.28 0.47 -22.73
CA ASP A 180 19.71 0.24 -22.47
C ASP A 180 20.61 0.73 -23.58
N VAL A 181 20.23 0.55 -24.83
CA VAL A 181 20.97 1.09 -25.96
C VAL A 181 21.04 2.62 -25.84
N ARG A 182 19.91 3.26 -25.64
CA ARG A 182 19.86 4.74 -25.54
C ARG A 182 20.56 5.29 -24.31
N ILE A 183 20.46 4.61 -23.17
CA ILE A 183 21.15 4.98 -21.92
C ILE A 183 22.67 4.91 -22.12
N ARG A 184 23.18 3.88 -22.80
CA ARG A 184 24.61 3.77 -23.13
C ARG A 184 25.08 4.92 -24.04
N ASP A 185 24.35 5.18 -25.11
CA ASP A 185 24.69 6.30 -26.03
C ASP A 185 24.75 7.63 -25.27
N LEU A 186 23.77 7.87 -24.39
CA LEU A 186 23.75 9.10 -23.56
C LEU A 186 24.91 9.13 -22.58
N THR A 187 25.25 8.00 -21.96
CA THR A 187 26.39 7.90 -21.04
C THR A 187 27.70 8.28 -21.72
N GLU A 188 27.96 7.73 -22.91
CA GLU A 188 29.14 8.04 -23.70
C GLU A 188 29.18 9.55 -24.08
N GLN A 189 28.05 10.10 -24.52
CA GLN A 189 27.95 11.53 -24.86
C GLN A 189 28.16 12.42 -23.62
N ILE A 190 27.61 12.06 -22.46
CA ILE A 190 27.78 12.80 -21.23
C ILE A 190 29.25 12.77 -20.77
N TYR A 191 29.92 11.63 -20.85
CA TYR A 191 31.34 11.51 -20.52
C TYR A 191 32.22 12.29 -21.48
N HIS A 192 31.89 12.28 -22.76
CA HIS A 192 32.59 13.12 -23.75
C HIS A 192 32.42 14.61 -23.43
N ASP A 193 31.18 15.08 -23.15
CA ASP A 193 30.92 16.46 -22.84
C ASP A 193 31.56 16.93 -21.52
N ALA A 194 31.70 15.99 -20.59
CA ALA A 194 32.33 16.22 -19.28
C ALA A 194 33.87 16.13 -19.33
N ASP A 195 34.45 15.71 -20.46
CA ASP A 195 35.88 15.37 -20.59
C ASP A 195 36.34 14.41 -19.47
N GLY A 196 35.60 13.28 -19.32
CA GLY A 196 35.91 12.22 -18.37
C GLY A 196 34.71 11.51 -17.76
N GLU A 197 34.96 10.34 -17.20
CA GLU A 197 33.93 9.52 -16.55
C GLU A 197 33.65 9.99 -15.13
N PHE A 198 32.41 9.91 -14.72
CA PHE A 198 31.95 10.19 -13.36
C PHE A 198 30.63 9.47 -13.08
N ASN A 199 30.22 9.38 -11.82
CA ASN A 199 28.92 8.81 -11.50
C ASN A 199 27.79 9.82 -11.74
N ILE A 200 27.09 9.69 -12.88
CA ILE A 200 25.99 10.58 -13.31
C ILE A 200 24.84 10.58 -12.30
N ASN A 201 24.66 9.46 -11.56
CA ASN A 201 23.63 9.31 -10.55
C ASN A 201 24.03 9.88 -9.18
N SER A 202 25.28 10.33 -9.01
CA SER A 202 25.73 11.02 -7.80
C SER A 202 25.46 12.53 -7.90
N PRO A 203 24.54 13.10 -7.10
CA PRO A 203 24.28 14.54 -7.14
C PRO A 203 25.52 15.38 -6.86
N LYS A 204 26.45 14.86 -6.02
CA LYS A 204 27.69 15.53 -5.67
C LYS A 204 28.63 15.60 -6.88
N GLN A 205 28.95 14.46 -7.49
CA GLN A 205 29.86 14.42 -8.64
C GLN A 205 29.28 15.17 -9.84
N LEU A 206 27.99 15.05 -10.07
CA LEU A 206 27.31 15.79 -11.12
C LEU A 206 27.38 17.30 -10.87
N GLY A 207 27.16 17.75 -9.64
CA GLY A 207 27.30 19.17 -9.28
C GLY A 207 28.71 19.68 -9.48
N GLU A 208 29.74 18.92 -9.12
CA GLU A 208 31.16 19.25 -9.36
C GLU A 208 31.45 19.38 -10.87
N VAL A 209 30.97 18.44 -11.68
CA VAL A 209 31.16 18.49 -13.14
C VAL A 209 30.46 19.70 -13.75
N LEU A 210 29.18 19.91 -13.47
CA LEU A 210 28.41 20.98 -14.10
C LEU A 210 28.85 22.38 -13.66
N PHE A 211 29.06 22.58 -12.37
CA PHE A 211 29.23 23.92 -11.80
C PHE A 211 30.67 24.30 -11.52
N GLU A 212 31.58 23.34 -11.25
CA GLU A 212 32.98 23.61 -10.98
C GLU A 212 33.87 23.34 -12.22
N LYS A 213 33.66 22.20 -12.93
CA LYS A 213 34.47 21.86 -14.10
C LYS A 213 34.02 22.62 -15.35
N LEU A 214 32.72 22.58 -15.67
CA LEU A 214 32.14 23.21 -16.88
C LEU A 214 31.76 24.69 -16.65
N GLY A 215 31.75 25.18 -15.40
CA GLY A 215 31.50 26.57 -15.06
C GLY A 215 30.06 27.05 -15.37
N LEU A 216 29.09 26.15 -15.42
CA LEU A 216 27.70 26.53 -15.68
C LEU A 216 27.13 27.36 -14.52
N HIS A 217 26.06 28.12 -14.80
CA HIS A 217 25.44 28.98 -13.81
C HIS A 217 24.89 28.16 -12.63
N ALA A 218 25.54 28.26 -11.48
CA ALA A 218 25.21 27.47 -10.30
C ALA A 218 24.04 28.07 -9.51
N PRO A 219 23.07 27.27 -9.05
CA PRO A 219 22.14 27.71 -8.01
C PRO A 219 22.90 27.96 -6.72
N LYS A 220 22.25 28.60 -5.73
CA LYS A 220 22.85 28.84 -4.43
C LYS A 220 23.31 27.50 -3.81
N LYS A 221 24.60 27.43 -3.47
CA LYS A 221 25.19 26.22 -2.84
C LYS A 221 24.52 25.97 -1.50
N THR A 222 24.04 24.75 -1.28
CA THR A 222 23.47 24.30 0.00
C THR A 222 24.57 23.76 0.90
N LYS A 223 24.24 23.44 2.19
CA LYS A 223 25.17 22.80 3.12
C LYS A 223 25.73 21.46 2.61
N THR A 224 24.99 20.77 1.73
CA THR A 224 25.32 19.45 1.17
C THR A 224 25.87 19.49 -0.25
N GLY A 225 26.06 20.67 -0.84
CA GLY A 225 26.56 20.84 -2.20
C GLY A 225 25.57 21.57 -3.13
N TYR A 226 25.76 21.39 -4.42
CA TYR A 226 24.87 21.98 -5.44
C TYR A 226 23.61 21.14 -5.63
N SER A 227 22.46 21.81 -5.79
CA SER A 227 21.25 21.11 -6.21
C SER A 227 21.33 20.77 -7.69
N THR A 228 21.07 19.51 -8.02
CA THR A 228 20.97 19.01 -9.40
C THR A 228 19.58 18.45 -9.67
N ASN A 229 18.54 18.98 -9.01
CA ASN A 229 17.16 18.60 -9.27
C ASN A 229 16.71 19.02 -10.68
N VAL A 230 15.59 18.46 -11.14
CA VAL A 230 15.06 18.68 -12.49
C VAL A 230 14.86 20.16 -12.78
N GLU A 231 14.26 20.90 -11.83
CA GLU A 231 13.98 22.34 -12.01
C GLU A 231 15.25 23.18 -12.20
N VAL A 232 16.34 22.82 -11.50
CA VAL A 232 17.63 23.49 -11.64
C VAL A 232 18.24 23.18 -13.01
N LEU A 233 18.23 21.91 -13.41
CA LEU A 233 18.79 21.50 -14.69
C LEU A 233 18.00 22.07 -15.88
N GLU A 234 16.69 22.12 -15.81
CA GLU A 234 15.85 22.72 -16.86
C GLU A 234 16.16 24.20 -17.09
N ARG A 235 16.49 24.96 -16.03
CA ARG A 235 16.87 26.38 -16.15
C ARG A 235 18.18 26.62 -16.91
N ILE A 236 19.08 25.67 -16.91
CA ILE A 236 20.39 25.74 -17.57
C ILE A 236 20.48 24.79 -18.78
N ALA A 237 19.34 24.29 -19.26
CA ALA A 237 19.31 23.31 -20.35
C ALA A 237 19.87 23.84 -21.68
N GLU A 238 19.79 25.14 -21.89
CA GLU A 238 20.30 25.81 -23.09
C GLU A 238 21.79 26.22 -22.97
N ASP A 239 22.36 26.22 -21.75
CA ASP A 239 23.72 26.69 -21.51
C ASP A 239 24.79 25.71 -22.03
N HIS A 240 24.49 24.40 -22.01
CA HIS A 240 25.44 23.37 -22.43
C HIS A 240 24.74 22.07 -22.84
N PRO A 241 25.18 21.37 -23.92
CA PRO A 241 24.53 20.18 -24.45
C PRO A 241 24.53 18.99 -23.49
N ILE A 242 25.39 18.94 -22.47
CA ILE A 242 25.41 17.90 -21.43
C ILE A 242 24.11 17.90 -20.61
N VAL A 243 23.50 19.08 -20.39
CA VAL A 243 22.35 19.20 -19.48
C VAL A 243 21.10 18.50 -20.00
N PRO A 244 20.61 18.72 -21.22
CA PRO A 244 19.50 17.98 -21.77
C PRO A 244 19.79 16.47 -21.86
N ARG A 245 21.04 16.06 -22.11
CA ARG A 245 21.45 14.66 -22.11
C ARG A 245 21.30 14.02 -20.72
N ILE A 246 21.69 14.74 -19.66
CA ILE A 246 21.52 14.27 -18.27
C ILE A 246 20.04 14.17 -17.92
N LEU A 247 19.21 15.11 -18.31
CA LEU A 247 17.77 15.06 -18.09
C LEU A 247 17.14 13.86 -18.79
N GLU A 248 17.51 13.60 -20.04
CA GLU A 248 17.07 12.42 -20.78
C GLU A 248 17.57 11.12 -20.13
N TYR A 249 18.85 11.04 -19.80
CA TYR A 249 19.46 9.90 -19.09
C TYR A 249 18.70 9.56 -17.82
N ARG A 250 18.44 10.52 -16.95
CA ARG A 250 17.70 10.32 -15.69
C ARG A 250 16.27 9.82 -15.93
N LYS A 251 15.60 10.40 -16.94
CA LYS A 251 14.24 9.98 -17.32
C LYS A 251 14.23 8.51 -17.77
N LEU A 252 15.15 8.12 -18.66
CA LEU A 252 15.22 6.76 -19.19
C LEU A 252 15.66 5.76 -18.12
N THR A 253 16.64 6.11 -17.29
CA THR A 253 17.10 5.26 -16.18
C THR A 253 15.98 5.00 -15.17
N LYS A 254 15.21 6.05 -14.82
CA LYS A 254 14.03 5.89 -13.94
C LYS A 254 12.97 5.03 -14.60
N LEU A 255 12.69 5.25 -15.88
CA LEU A 255 11.72 4.45 -16.63
C LEU A 255 12.11 2.97 -16.64
N LYS A 256 13.37 2.67 -16.90
CA LYS A 256 13.89 1.30 -16.88
C LYS A 256 13.81 0.68 -15.48
N SER A 257 14.40 1.31 -14.47
CA SER A 257 14.51 0.73 -13.12
C SER A 257 13.15 0.59 -12.44
N THR A 258 12.29 1.59 -12.55
CA THR A 258 11.00 1.60 -11.83
C THR A 258 9.92 0.85 -12.60
N TYR A 259 9.78 1.10 -13.90
CA TYR A 259 8.63 0.58 -14.66
C TYR A 259 8.95 -0.70 -15.43
N VAL A 260 10.19 -0.93 -15.88
CA VAL A 260 10.54 -2.20 -16.52
C VAL A 260 10.97 -3.23 -15.48
N GLU A 261 12.08 -2.98 -14.81
CA GLU A 261 12.65 -3.94 -13.85
C GLU A 261 11.77 -4.08 -12.60
N GLY A 262 11.17 -2.98 -12.13
CA GLY A 262 10.25 -2.99 -10.99
C GLY A 262 9.02 -3.84 -11.28
N LEU A 263 8.35 -3.65 -12.42
CA LEU A 263 7.16 -4.43 -12.77
C LEU A 263 7.50 -5.91 -13.02
N LEU A 264 8.62 -6.21 -13.70
CA LEU A 264 9.05 -7.60 -13.92
C LEU A 264 9.29 -8.38 -12.62
N LYS A 265 9.72 -7.70 -11.55
CA LYS A 265 9.98 -8.33 -10.24
C LYS A 265 8.70 -8.70 -9.47
N VAL A 266 7.60 -8.00 -9.73
CA VAL A 266 6.34 -8.17 -8.99
C VAL A 266 5.31 -9.01 -9.75
N ILE A 267 5.68 -9.57 -10.91
CA ILE A 267 4.85 -10.53 -11.62
C ILE A 267 4.70 -11.78 -10.77
N SER A 268 3.47 -12.13 -10.45
CA SER A 268 3.14 -13.34 -9.70
C SER A 268 3.55 -14.60 -10.46
N PRO A 269 4.33 -15.50 -9.85
CA PRO A 269 4.70 -16.76 -10.50
C PRO A 269 3.53 -17.74 -10.60
N VAL A 270 2.40 -17.46 -9.94
CA VAL A 270 1.24 -18.34 -9.89
C VAL A 270 0.37 -18.19 -11.15
N ASP A 271 0.16 -16.95 -11.59
CA ASP A 271 -0.78 -16.63 -12.68
C ASP A 271 -0.21 -15.67 -13.74
N GLY A 272 1.04 -15.23 -13.59
CA GLY A 272 1.71 -14.32 -14.51
C GLY A 272 1.15 -12.89 -14.52
N ARG A 273 0.42 -12.49 -13.48
CA ARG A 273 -0.22 -11.18 -13.36
C ARG A 273 0.47 -10.32 -12.30
N ILE A 274 0.23 -9.02 -12.35
CA ILE A 274 0.65 -8.08 -11.29
C ILE A 274 -0.56 -7.79 -10.42
N HIS A 275 -0.44 -8.06 -9.12
CA HIS A 275 -1.44 -7.75 -8.10
C HIS A 275 -0.97 -6.55 -7.29
N THR A 276 -1.54 -5.41 -7.55
CA THR A 276 -1.30 -4.18 -6.79
C THR A 276 -2.21 -4.13 -5.55
N HIS A 277 -1.86 -3.29 -4.59
CA HIS A 277 -2.74 -2.94 -3.48
C HIS A 277 -3.29 -1.53 -3.70
N PHE A 278 -4.63 -1.39 -3.74
CA PHE A 278 -5.30 -0.11 -3.80
C PHE A 278 -5.61 0.38 -2.39
N GLN A 279 -5.01 1.48 -2.00
CA GLN A 279 -5.22 2.07 -0.68
C GLN A 279 -6.29 3.14 -0.75
N GLN A 280 -7.40 2.92 -0.04
CA GLN A 280 -8.57 3.81 -0.02
C GLN A 280 -8.46 4.89 1.05
N THR A 281 -7.65 4.68 2.09
CA THR A 281 -7.60 5.49 3.31
C THR A 281 -6.31 6.28 3.49
N VAL A 282 -5.53 6.53 2.42
CA VAL A 282 -4.20 7.17 2.54
C VAL A 282 -4.21 8.66 2.22
N THR A 283 -4.96 9.08 1.20
CA THR A 283 -4.91 10.47 0.74
C THR A 283 -6.01 11.30 1.35
N ALA A 284 -5.69 12.46 1.92
CA ALA A 284 -6.69 13.39 2.47
C ALA A 284 -7.68 13.95 1.41
N THR A 285 -7.42 13.73 0.13
CA THR A 285 -8.22 14.25 -0.99
C THR A 285 -9.23 13.25 -1.56
N GLY A 286 -9.36 12.06 -1.00
CA GLY A 286 -10.24 10.99 -1.50
C GLY A 286 -9.72 10.27 -2.75
N ARG A 287 -8.46 10.49 -3.15
CA ARG A 287 -7.84 9.76 -4.26
C ARG A 287 -7.34 8.40 -3.77
N LEU A 288 -7.49 7.37 -4.61
CA LEU A 288 -6.84 6.10 -4.38
C LEU A 288 -5.32 6.24 -4.51
N SER A 289 -4.59 5.55 -3.66
CA SER A 289 -3.17 5.28 -3.82
C SER A 289 -2.97 3.82 -4.20
N SER A 290 -1.90 3.50 -4.90
CA SER A 290 -1.56 2.11 -5.26
C SER A 290 -0.09 1.81 -4.98
N THR A 291 0.19 0.62 -4.50
CA THR A 291 1.53 0.12 -4.21
C THR A 291 1.77 -1.23 -4.87
#